data_905869bb27aaa35c419b1f8feb04ce75
#
_entry.id   905869bb27aaa35c419b1f8feb04ce75
#
_cell.length_a   1.000
_cell.length_b   1.000
_cell.length_c   1.000
_cell.angle_alpha   90.00
_cell.angle_beta   90.00
_cell.angle_gamma   90.00
#
_symmetry.space_group_name_H-M   'P 1'
#
loop_
_entity.id
_entity.type
_entity.pdbx_description
1 polymer ?
#
loop_
_entity_poly.entity_id
_entity_poly.type
_entity_poly.pdbx_seq_one_letter_code
_entity_poly.pdbx_strand_id
1 'polypeptide(L)'
;DSGAYEDINLNIMATADGWEVKENTFTTTFGAELSQGVSVQPNQFVDPIITGLNPMLMTIDVTGTAPMPYQAAPATGDVEVGGNVIRYPLAEGFAIDYSVETNQVKQNLIIEERPVLDEMAAYFGMTETIRLPMGYGLYLDGVPLGEEITTTQGELEIRSTDTGELLATIPEPVVLDDGSGTNVEPYIGTYFVQVYGPMVLLTTAVDSDWLMSEDRVFPLALDPTIKVTSGNRGYCYVYYGYCYNNTYGYLYRYY
;
A
#
# COMPACT_ATOMS: atom_id res chain seq x y z
N ASP A 1 28.89 -3.29 19.02
CA ASP A 1 27.54 -2.73 18.98
C ASP A 1 27.24 -2.04 20.28
N SER A 2 27.04 -0.73 20.26
CA SER A 2 26.93 0.13 21.47
C SER A 2 25.62 -0.03 22.24
N GLY A 3 24.69 -0.88 21.78
CA GLY A 3 23.38 -1.04 22.41
C GLY A 3 22.53 0.24 22.48
N ALA A 4 22.87 1.26 21.70
CA ALA A 4 22.11 2.48 21.63
C ALA A 4 20.81 2.21 20.87
N TYR A 5 19.68 2.51 21.47
CA TYR A 5 18.39 2.57 20.78
C TYR A 5 18.41 3.82 19.90
N GLU A 6 18.21 3.64 18.61
CA GLU A 6 17.93 4.76 17.70
C GLU A 6 16.42 5.08 17.82
N ASP A 7 16.11 6.36 17.96
CA ASP A 7 14.73 6.82 17.93
C ASP A 7 14.19 6.64 16.52
N ILE A 8 12.95 6.13 16.40
CA ILE A 8 12.26 6.05 15.12
C ILE A 8 11.94 7.46 14.65
N ASN A 9 12.43 7.81 13.46
CA ASN A 9 12.11 9.06 12.79
C ASN A 9 11.42 8.75 11.46
N LEU A 10 10.13 9.06 11.38
CA LEU A 10 9.30 8.79 10.21
C LEU A 10 9.28 9.94 9.19
N ASN A 11 10.00 11.03 9.45
CA ASN A 11 10.06 12.15 8.51
C ASN A 11 10.69 11.71 7.18
N ILE A 12 10.02 12.09 6.10
CA ILE A 12 10.50 11.85 4.74
C ILE A 12 11.57 12.90 4.43
N MET A 13 12.76 12.44 4.09
CA MET A 13 13.93 13.26 3.83
C MET A 13 14.28 13.26 2.34
N ALA A 14 14.59 14.42 1.77
CA ALA A 14 15.02 14.52 0.38
C ALA A 14 16.39 13.86 0.16
N THR A 15 16.54 13.19 -0.98
CA THR A 15 17.78 12.60 -1.47
C THR A 15 18.13 13.14 -2.86
N ALA A 16 19.21 12.67 -3.48
CA ALA A 16 19.56 13.06 -4.84
C ALA A 16 18.54 12.55 -5.88
N ASP A 17 17.91 11.39 -5.61
CA ASP A 17 17.09 10.66 -6.57
C ASP A 17 15.61 10.56 -6.12
N GLY A 18 15.18 11.35 -5.15
CA GLY A 18 13.81 11.33 -4.62
C GLY A 18 13.78 11.58 -3.11
N TRP A 19 13.15 10.68 -2.34
CA TRP A 19 12.99 10.82 -0.89
C TRP A 19 13.15 9.47 -0.18
N GLU A 20 13.44 9.51 1.14
CA GLU A 20 13.61 8.28 1.93
C GLU A 20 13.20 8.44 3.39
N VAL A 21 12.86 7.32 4.02
CA VAL A 21 12.76 7.14 5.48
C VAL A 21 13.67 5.98 5.87
N LYS A 22 14.73 6.26 6.64
CA LYS A 22 15.74 5.27 7.06
C LYS A 22 15.59 4.81 8.49
N GLU A 23 15.18 5.72 9.37
CA GLU A 23 15.12 5.49 10.82
C GLU A 23 13.80 4.86 11.23
N ASN A 24 13.49 3.70 10.60
CA ASN A 24 12.29 2.91 10.86
C ASN A 24 12.66 1.42 10.97
N THR A 25 11.72 0.56 11.29
CA THR A 25 11.87 -0.90 11.31
C THR A 25 12.14 -1.50 9.92
N PHE A 26 11.84 -0.74 8.87
CA PHE A 26 12.12 -1.02 7.47
C PHE A 26 12.58 0.28 6.79
N THR A 27 13.22 0.17 5.62
CA THR A 27 13.60 1.33 4.82
C THR A 27 12.56 1.56 3.74
N THR A 28 12.18 2.84 3.54
CA THR A 28 11.29 3.23 2.45
C THR A 28 11.98 4.27 1.60
N THR A 29 11.95 4.09 0.28
CA THR A 29 12.42 5.09 -0.68
C THR A 29 11.31 5.41 -1.68
N PHE A 30 11.17 6.68 -2.00
CA PHE A 30 10.17 7.23 -2.91
C PHE A 30 10.88 7.78 -4.14
N GLY A 31 10.42 7.42 -5.33
CA GLY A 31 10.97 7.95 -6.57
C GLY A 31 10.70 9.45 -6.74
N ALA A 32 11.56 10.13 -7.50
CA ALA A 32 11.33 11.53 -7.87
C ALA A 32 10.06 11.69 -8.73
N GLU A 33 9.70 10.64 -9.47
CA GLU A 33 8.50 10.57 -10.29
C GLU A 33 7.60 9.42 -9.82
N LEU A 34 6.30 9.61 -9.91
CA LEU A 34 5.29 8.60 -9.52
C LEU A 34 5.50 7.25 -10.22
N SER A 35 5.94 7.27 -11.50
CA SER A 35 6.19 6.07 -12.30
C SER A 35 7.28 5.14 -11.72
N GLN A 36 8.15 5.67 -10.87
CA GLN A 36 9.25 4.91 -10.24
C GLN A 36 8.78 4.08 -9.05
N GLY A 37 7.60 4.39 -8.53
CA GLY A 37 7.00 3.69 -7.39
C GLY A 37 7.70 3.95 -6.07
N VAL A 38 7.34 3.14 -5.09
CA VAL A 38 7.84 3.17 -3.71
C VAL A 38 8.51 1.84 -3.39
N SER A 39 9.75 1.91 -2.94
CA SER A 39 10.51 0.74 -2.51
C SER A 39 10.38 0.57 -1.00
N VAL A 40 9.90 -0.58 -0.57
CA VAL A 40 9.75 -0.95 0.83
C VAL A 40 10.68 -2.14 1.10
N GLN A 41 11.76 -1.90 1.84
CA GLN A 41 12.73 -2.93 2.18
C GLN A 41 12.56 -3.40 3.63
N PRO A 42 11.95 -4.58 3.84
CA PRO A 42 11.62 -5.08 5.17
C PRO A 42 12.85 -5.32 6.05
N ASN A 43 13.95 -5.77 5.45
CA ASN A 43 15.24 -5.97 6.11
C ASN A 43 16.37 -6.04 5.08
N GLN A 44 17.62 -6.03 5.54
CA GLN A 44 18.81 -6.04 4.70
C GLN A 44 19.08 -7.35 3.93
N PHE A 45 18.33 -8.42 4.21
CA PHE A 45 18.54 -9.75 3.63
C PHE A 45 17.51 -10.09 2.54
N VAL A 46 16.50 -9.25 2.35
CA VAL A 46 15.43 -9.44 1.38
C VAL A 46 15.44 -8.27 0.41
N ASP A 47 15.34 -8.55 -0.89
CA ASP A 47 15.14 -7.51 -1.89
C ASP A 47 13.87 -6.70 -1.57
N PRO A 48 13.80 -5.42 -1.95
CA PRO A 48 12.63 -4.61 -1.66
C PRO A 48 11.38 -5.08 -2.39
N ILE A 49 10.22 -4.91 -1.74
CA ILE A 49 8.94 -4.84 -2.41
C ILE A 49 8.87 -3.48 -3.08
N ILE A 50 8.55 -3.41 -4.36
CA ILE A 50 8.29 -2.13 -5.04
C ILE A 50 6.82 -2.06 -5.40
N THR A 51 6.12 -1.08 -4.85
CA THR A 51 4.69 -0.81 -5.08
C THR A 51 4.49 0.51 -5.81
N GLY A 52 3.27 0.79 -6.26
CA GLY A 52 2.95 2.05 -6.93
C GLY A 52 3.66 2.26 -8.28
N LEU A 53 4.15 1.18 -8.92
CA LEU A 53 4.78 1.31 -10.23
C LEU A 53 3.72 1.58 -11.31
N ASN A 54 3.91 2.67 -12.07
CA ASN A 54 3.05 3.05 -13.19
C ASN A 54 1.55 3.03 -12.83
N PRO A 55 1.12 3.74 -11.78
CA PRO A 55 -0.28 3.74 -11.38
C PRO A 55 -1.14 4.41 -12.45
N MET A 56 -2.32 3.84 -12.69
CA MET A 56 -3.29 4.34 -13.66
C MET A 56 -4.71 4.26 -13.08
N LEU A 57 -5.49 5.29 -13.32
CA LEU A 57 -6.93 5.27 -13.02
C LEU A 57 -7.64 4.31 -13.99
N MET A 58 -8.54 3.50 -13.45
CA MET A 58 -9.22 2.44 -14.18
C MET A 58 -10.70 2.41 -13.86
N THR A 59 -11.47 1.95 -14.84
CA THR A 59 -12.83 1.46 -14.65
C THR A 59 -12.91 -0.01 -14.98
N ILE A 60 -13.84 -0.72 -14.36
CA ILE A 60 -14.15 -2.11 -14.69
C ILE A 60 -15.63 -2.16 -14.98
N ASP A 61 -16.00 -2.73 -16.13
CA ASP A 61 -17.38 -2.83 -16.54
C ASP A 61 -18.17 -3.92 -15.80
N VAL A 62 -19.47 -3.96 -16.01
CA VAL A 62 -20.39 -4.94 -15.40
C VAL A 62 -20.08 -6.39 -15.78
N THR A 63 -19.26 -6.64 -16.81
CA THR A 63 -18.83 -7.99 -17.18
C THR A 63 -17.66 -8.48 -16.35
N GLY A 64 -16.96 -7.56 -15.64
CA GLY A 64 -15.86 -7.85 -14.71
C GLY A 64 -14.62 -8.43 -15.38
N THR A 65 -14.48 -8.29 -16.71
CA THR A 65 -13.51 -9.06 -17.48
C THR A 65 -12.12 -8.45 -17.53
N ALA A 66 -11.99 -7.13 -17.51
CA ALA A 66 -10.68 -6.47 -17.47
C ALA A 66 -10.81 -4.99 -17.08
N PRO A 67 -9.83 -4.45 -16.32
CA PRO A 67 -9.74 -3.01 -16.09
C PRO A 67 -9.47 -2.25 -17.39
N MET A 68 -10.16 -1.13 -17.60
CA MET A 68 -9.98 -0.20 -18.72
C MET A 68 -9.49 1.15 -18.23
N PRO A 69 -8.54 1.83 -18.93
CA PRO A 69 -8.04 3.13 -18.51
C PRO A 69 -9.17 4.18 -18.43
N TYR A 70 -9.26 4.83 -17.27
CA TYR A 70 -10.12 6.00 -17.10
C TYR A 70 -9.42 7.24 -17.66
N GLN A 71 -10.13 8.02 -18.45
CA GLN A 71 -9.60 9.21 -19.08
C GLN A 71 -9.80 10.43 -18.18
N ALA A 72 -8.74 10.90 -17.57
CA ALA A 72 -8.70 12.17 -16.84
C ALA A 72 -7.68 13.11 -17.49
N ALA A 73 -7.83 14.41 -17.26
CA ALA A 73 -6.82 15.39 -17.68
C ALA A 73 -5.51 15.16 -16.90
N PRO A 74 -4.35 15.48 -17.49
CA PRO A 74 -3.08 15.39 -16.79
C PRO A 74 -3.08 16.23 -15.52
N ALA A 75 -2.46 15.72 -14.47
CA ALA A 75 -2.26 16.46 -13.24
C ALA A 75 -1.42 17.72 -13.47
N THR A 76 -1.74 18.76 -12.73
CA THR A 76 -0.94 19.99 -12.64
C THR A 76 -0.51 20.15 -11.19
N GLY A 77 0.78 20.18 -10.94
CA GLY A 77 1.33 20.34 -9.59
C GLY A 77 2.65 19.61 -9.42
N ASP A 78 3.31 19.95 -8.35
CA ASP A 78 4.56 19.30 -7.93
C ASP A 78 4.28 18.26 -6.85
N VAL A 79 5.27 17.39 -6.60
CA VAL A 79 5.25 16.48 -5.47
C VAL A 79 5.33 17.27 -4.17
N GLU A 80 4.46 16.99 -3.22
CA GLU A 80 4.40 17.65 -1.93
C GLU A 80 4.88 16.70 -0.82
N VAL A 81 5.76 17.18 0.05
CA VAL A 81 6.27 16.41 1.19
C VAL A 81 6.03 17.18 2.49
N GLY A 82 5.43 16.50 3.47
CA GLY A 82 5.16 17.06 4.79
C GLY A 82 5.23 16.02 5.89
N GLY A 83 6.24 16.09 6.75
CA GLY A 83 6.43 15.12 7.82
C GLY A 83 6.65 13.71 7.29
N ASN A 84 5.74 12.80 7.62
CA ASN A 84 5.76 11.40 7.17
C ASN A 84 4.85 11.12 5.96
N VAL A 85 4.37 12.17 5.27
CA VAL A 85 3.48 12.06 4.11
C VAL A 85 4.14 12.64 2.88
N ILE A 86 3.99 11.97 1.74
CA ILE A 86 4.34 12.44 0.41
C ILE A 86 3.14 12.27 -0.52
N ARG A 87 2.78 13.34 -1.24
CA ARG A 87 1.70 13.39 -2.21
C ARG A 87 2.24 13.51 -3.62
N TYR A 88 1.80 12.63 -4.49
CA TYR A 88 2.05 12.69 -5.93
C TYR A 88 0.75 13.05 -6.66
N PRO A 89 0.74 14.09 -7.49
CA PRO A 89 -0.39 14.32 -8.38
C PRO A 89 -0.44 13.21 -9.45
N LEU A 90 -1.62 12.57 -9.62
CA LEU A 90 -1.82 11.49 -10.59
C LEU A 90 -2.52 11.98 -11.86
N ALA A 91 -3.64 12.68 -11.68
CA ALA A 91 -4.44 13.29 -12.73
C ALA A 91 -5.23 14.45 -12.12
N GLU A 92 -5.92 15.26 -12.93
CA GLU A 92 -6.80 16.31 -12.42
C GLU A 92 -7.89 15.71 -11.53
N GLY A 93 -8.00 16.21 -10.28
CA GLY A 93 -8.91 15.68 -9.26
C GLY A 93 -8.46 14.38 -8.58
N PHE A 94 -7.23 13.89 -8.87
CA PHE A 94 -6.70 12.65 -8.30
C PHE A 94 -5.24 12.78 -7.88
N ALA A 95 -4.94 12.29 -6.70
CA ALA A 95 -3.57 12.20 -6.18
C ALA A 95 -3.31 10.85 -5.51
N ILE A 96 -2.05 10.54 -5.29
CA ILE A 96 -1.65 9.40 -4.44
C ILE A 96 -0.87 9.94 -3.26
N ASP A 97 -1.39 9.69 -2.07
CA ASP A 97 -0.70 9.97 -0.82
C ASP A 97 -0.03 8.69 -0.30
N TYR A 98 1.24 8.80 0.03
CA TYR A 98 1.91 7.78 0.83
C TYR A 98 2.22 8.33 2.21
N SER A 99 1.91 7.56 3.24
CA SER A 99 2.34 7.86 4.60
C SER A 99 3.13 6.70 5.19
N VAL A 100 4.25 7.01 5.83
CA VAL A 100 5.10 6.02 6.49
C VAL A 100 4.73 5.95 7.96
N GLU A 101 4.38 4.75 8.42
CA GLU A 101 4.14 4.42 9.80
C GLU A 101 5.19 3.42 10.31
N THR A 102 5.18 3.09 11.57
CA THR A 102 6.22 2.24 12.18
C THR A 102 6.33 0.85 11.54
N ASN A 103 5.21 0.30 11.05
CA ASN A 103 5.14 -1.06 10.50
C ASN A 103 4.47 -1.16 9.13
N GLN A 104 4.16 -0.04 8.51
CA GLN A 104 3.47 -0.02 7.22
C GLN A 104 3.79 1.23 6.41
N VAL A 105 3.59 1.11 5.11
CA VAL A 105 3.47 2.22 4.17
C VAL A 105 2.03 2.25 3.70
N LYS A 106 1.29 3.25 4.13
CA LYS A 106 -0.05 3.50 3.60
C LYS A 106 0.05 4.17 2.26
N GLN A 107 -0.75 3.70 1.33
CA GLN A 107 -0.97 4.31 0.04
C GLN A 107 -2.46 4.64 -0.05
N ASN A 108 -2.81 5.87 -0.41
CA ASN A 108 -4.19 6.27 -0.61
C ASN A 108 -4.34 6.87 -2.00
N LEU A 109 -5.21 6.32 -2.82
CA LEU A 109 -5.75 7.07 -3.96
C LEU A 109 -6.73 8.10 -3.40
N ILE A 110 -6.39 9.36 -3.54
CA ILE A 110 -7.24 10.48 -3.17
C ILE A 110 -8.11 10.85 -4.37
N ILE A 111 -9.42 10.82 -4.19
CA ILE A 111 -10.42 11.24 -5.16
C ILE A 111 -11.00 12.55 -4.64
N GLU A 112 -10.58 13.68 -5.22
CA GLU A 112 -10.90 15.01 -4.69
C GLU A 112 -12.33 15.44 -4.98
N GLU A 113 -12.89 14.94 -6.09
CA GLU A 113 -14.26 15.23 -6.52
C GLU A 113 -14.88 14.02 -7.20
N ARG A 114 -16.21 14.05 -7.35
CA ARG A 114 -16.96 12.94 -7.96
C ARG A 114 -16.53 12.75 -9.42
N PRO A 115 -16.00 11.55 -9.80
CA PRO A 115 -15.58 11.29 -11.16
C PRO A 115 -16.80 11.20 -12.10
N VAL A 116 -16.56 11.46 -13.39
CA VAL A 116 -17.57 11.23 -14.42
C VAL A 116 -17.39 9.81 -14.95
N LEU A 117 -18.29 8.91 -14.60
CA LEU A 117 -18.21 7.50 -15.00
C LEU A 117 -19.21 7.19 -16.13
N ASP A 118 -18.83 6.22 -16.97
CA ASP A 118 -19.75 5.60 -17.94
C ASP A 118 -20.79 4.76 -17.19
N GLU A 119 -22.02 4.68 -17.71
CA GLU A 119 -23.11 3.87 -17.13
C GLU A 119 -22.76 2.37 -17.04
N MET A 120 -21.78 1.90 -17.82
CA MET A 120 -21.31 0.52 -17.79
C MET A 120 -20.20 0.27 -16.79
N ALA A 121 -19.66 1.30 -16.16
CA ALA A 121 -18.60 1.16 -15.15
C ALA A 121 -19.19 0.60 -13.85
N ALA A 122 -18.90 -0.65 -13.53
CA ALA A 122 -19.28 -1.28 -12.26
C ALA A 122 -18.34 -0.90 -11.12
N TYR A 123 -17.06 -0.68 -11.42
CA TYR A 123 -16.05 -0.27 -10.44
C TYR A 123 -15.19 0.86 -11.00
N PHE A 124 -14.70 1.69 -10.09
CA PHE A 124 -13.70 2.72 -10.35
C PHE A 124 -12.54 2.58 -9.35
N GLY A 125 -11.32 2.80 -9.79
CA GLY A 125 -10.16 2.74 -8.91
C GLY A 125 -8.84 2.95 -9.63
N MET A 126 -7.80 2.34 -9.10
CA MET A 126 -6.43 2.46 -9.58
C MET A 126 -5.80 1.09 -9.77
N THR A 127 -5.15 0.90 -10.91
CA THR A 127 -4.26 -0.23 -11.14
C THR A 127 -2.82 0.21 -10.98
N GLU A 128 -2.05 -0.59 -10.29
CA GLU A 128 -0.61 -0.45 -10.15
C GLU A 128 0.10 -1.77 -10.38
N THR A 129 1.39 -1.69 -10.61
CA THR A 129 2.24 -2.89 -10.62
C THR A 129 3.04 -2.95 -9.32
N ILE A 130 3.01 -4.12 -8.68
CA ILE A 130 3.86 -4.44 -7.53
C ILE A 130 4.92 -5.42 -8.00
N ARG A 131 6.19 -5.17 -7.67
CA ARG A 131 7.28 -6.11 -7.87
C ARG A 131 7.66 -6.75 -6.55
N LEU A 132 7.47 -8.07 -6.48
CA LEU A 132 7.84 -8.88 -5.32
C LEU A 132 9.33 -9.19 -5.30
N PRO A 133 9.93 -9.38 -4.12
CA PRO A 133 11.28 -9.90 -3.98
C PRO A 133 11.43 -11.28 -4.63
N MET A 134 12.66 -11.62 -5.05
CA MET A 134 12.92 -12.95 -5.58
C MET A 134 12.65 -14.03 -4.52
N GLY A 135 11.97 -15.12 -4.91
CA GLY A 135 11.61 -16.21 -4.00
C GLY A 135 10.36 -15.93 -3.14
N TYR A 136 9.61 -14.86 -3.48
CA TYR A 136 8.33 -14.54 -2.84
C TYR A 136 7.18 -14.57 -3.84
N GLY A 137 6.00 -14.89 -3.34
CA GLY A 137 4.76 -14.93 -4.11
C GLY A 137 3.63 -14.23 -3.36
N LEU A 138 2.54 -13.97 -4.07
CA LEU A 138 1.32 -13.40 -3.51
C LEU A 138 0.30 -14.53 -3.26
N TYR A 139 -0.35 -14.47 -2.11
CA TYR A 139 -1.28 -15.48 -1.63
C TYR A 139 -2.58 -14.84 -1.14
N LEU A 140 -3.67 -15.57 -1.26
CA LEU A 140 -4.97 -15.27 -0.65
C LEU A 140 -5.37 -16.49 0.19
N ASP A 141 -5.60 -16.32 1.49
CA ASP A 141 -5.95 -17.40 2.42
C ASP A 141 -4.97 -18.59 2.34
N GLY A 142 -3.66 -18.30 2.17
CA GLY A 142 -2.61 -19.30 2.04
C GLY A 142 -2.56 -20.01 0.68
N VAL A 143 -3.41 -19.63 -0.29
CA VAL A 143 -3.40 -20.16 -1.66
C VAL A 143 -2.63 -19.23 -2.57
N PRO A 144 -1.62 -19.71 -3.33
CA PRO A 144 -0.86 -18.87 -4.23
C PRO A 144 -1.74 -18.37 -5.39
N LEU A 145 -1.62 -17.08 -5.70
CA LEU A 145 -2.29 -16.45 -6.83
C LEU A 145 -1.46 -16.61 -8.12
N GLY A 146 -2.14 -16.56 -9.26
CA GLY A 146 -1.55 -16.77 -10.58
C GLY A 146 -1.99 -15.75 -11.62
N GLU A 147 -1.89 -16.14 -12.90
CA GLU A 147 -2.15 -15.27 -14.06
C GLU A 147 -3.64 -15.01 -14.29
N GLU A 148 -4.53 -15.84 -13.74
CA GLU A 148 -5.97 -15.60 -13.82
C GLU A 148 -6.36 -14.45 -12.88
N ILE A 149 -7.33 -13.63 -13.32
CA ILE A 149 -7.85 -12.54 -12.48
C ILE A 149 -8.54 -13.13 -11.26
N THR A 150 -8.02 -12.82 -10.09
CA THR A 150 -8.67 -13.11 -8.81
C THR A 150 -9.33 -11.85 -8.30
N THR A 151 -10.61 -11.94 -7.97
CA THR A 151 -11.37 -10.84 -7.36
C THR A 151 -11.58 -11.16 -5.88
N THR A 152 -11.21 -10.23 -4.99
CA THR A 152 -11.33 -10.42 -3.54
C THR A 152 -11.49 -9.10 -2.80
N GLN A 153 -12.06 -9.17 -1.60
CA GLN A 153 -12.07 -8.10 -0.61
C GLN A 153 -11.17 -8.42 0.59
N GLY A 154 -10.55 -9.60 0.59
CA GLY A 154 -9.70 -10.08 1.68
C GLY A 154 -8.27 -9.55 1.62
N GLU A 155 -7.56 -9.76 2.74
CA GLU A 155 -6.14 -9.45 2.86
C GLU A 155 -5.31 -10.35 1.94
N LEU A 156 -4.32 -9.75 1.27
CA LEU A 156 -3.34 -10.47 0.45
C LEU A 156 -2.03 -10.62 1.24
N GLU A 157 -1.38 -11.76 1.05
CA GLU A 157 -0.16 -12.11 1.80
C GLU A 157 1.03 -12.25 0.85
N ILE A 158 2.15 -11.60 1.17
CA ILE A 158 3.43 -11.79 0.49
C ILE A 158 4.24 -12.79 1.30
N ARG A 159 4.44 -14.00 0.77
CA ARG A 159 5.11 -15.12 1.45
C ARG A 159 6.30 -15.65 0.66
N SER A 160 7.29 -16.17 1.37
CA SER A 160 8.36 -16.95 0.77
C SER A 160 7.78 -18.20 0.11
N THR A 161 8.15 -18.44 -1.15
CA THR A 161 7.72 -19.64 -1.91
C THR A 161 8.37 -20.92 -1.40
N ASP A 162 9.53 -20.81 -0.74
CA ASP A 162 10.29 -21.94 -0.24
C ASP A 162 9.89 -22.33 1.19
N THR A 163 9.70 -21.34 2.06
CA THR A 163 9.46 -21.57 3.50
C THR A 163 8.02 -21.30 3.92
N GLY A 164 7.23 -20.59 3.12
CA GLY A 164 5.89 -20.09 3.48
C GLY A 164 5.91 -18.94 4.49
N GLU A 165 7.10 -18.43 4.88
CA GLU A 165 7.22 -17.34 5.84
C GLU A 165 6.58 -16.07 5.31
N LEU A 166 5.77 -15.41 6.14
CA LEU A 166 5.10 -14.15 5.82
C LEU A 166 6.09 -12.99 5.87
N LEU A 167 6.21 -12.24 4.78
CA LEU A 167 7.03 -11.04 4.67
C LEU A 167 6.23 -9.76 4.91
N ALA A 168 5.08 -9.66 4.27
CA ALA A 168 4.21 -8.50 4.33
C ALA A 168 2.77 -8.90 4.01
N THR A 169 1.81 -8.02 4.33
CA THR A 169 0.41 -8.14 3.89
C THR A 169 -0.03 -6.87 3.18
N ILE A 170 -1.03 -7.02 2.32
CA ILE A 170 -1.83 -5.94 1.77
C ILE A 170 -3.22 -6.14 2.37
N PRO A 171 -3.61 -5.34 3.39
CA PRO A 171 -4.89 -5.48 4.08
C PRO A 171 -6.09 -5.35 3.14
N GLU A 172 -7.28 -5.60 3.65
CA GLU A 172 -8.53 -5.32 2.93
C GLU A 172 -8.55 -3.88 2.40
N PRO A 173 -9.03 -3.65 1.17
CA PRO A 173 -9.08 -2.30 0.59
C PRO A 173 -10.18 -1.49 1.28
N VAL A 174 -9.79 -0.44 1.98
CA VAL A 174 -10.72 0.41 2.74
C VAL A 174 -10.93 1.73 2.01
N VAL A 175 -12.18 2.16 1.91
CA VAL A 175 -12.51 3.50 1.43
C VAL A 175 -12.98 4.34 2.60
N LEU A 176 -12.31 5.48 2.78
CA LEU A 176 -12.64 6.47 3.80
C LEU A 176 -13.30 7.67 3.13
N ASP A 177 -14.43 8.07 3.67
CA ASP A 177 -15.17 9.27 3.30
C ASP A 177 -14.81 10.38 4.32
N ASP A 178 -14.44 11.58 3.87
CA ASP A 178 -14.11 12.72 4.76
C ASP A 178 -15.36 13.32 5.43
N GLY A 179 -16.50 12.70 5.24
CA GLY A 179 -17.70 13.03 6.00
C GLY A 179 -17.43 12.95 7.49
N SER A 180 -17.17 14.08 8.12
CA SER A 180 -16.84 14.40 9.50
C SER A 180 -17.67 13.68 10.61
N GLY A 181 -18.31 12.58 10.29
CA GLY A 181 -19.07 11.73 11.19
C GLY A 181 -18.20 10.69 11.84
N THR A 182 -17.96 10.81 13.13
CA THR A 182 -17.23 9.88 14.00
C THR A 182 -17.77 8.43 14.03
N ASN A 183 -18.68 8.05 13.15
CA ASN A 183 -19.37 6.75 13.12
C ASN A 183 -19.68 6.22 11.70
N VAL A 184 -18.98 6.66 10.67
CA VAL A 184 -19.15 6.06 9.34
C VAL A 184 -18.31 4.80 9.30
N GLU A 185 -18.96 3.63 9.17
CA GLU A 185 -18.26 2.38 8.92
C GLU A 185 -17.51 2.52 7.57
N PRO A 186 -16.21 2.16 7.53
CA PRO A 186 -15.44 2.21 6.30
C PRO A 186 -16.09 1.28 5.26
N TYR A 187 -16.16 1.73 4.01
CA TYR A 187 -16.59 0.88 2.91
C TYR A 187 -15.43 -0.03 2.50
N ILE A 188 -15.72 -1.30 2.28
CA ILE A 188 -14.71 -2.26 1.80
C ILE A 188 -14.75 -2.30 0.27
N GLY A 189 -13.66 -1.90 -0.34
CA GLY A 189 -13.45 -1.97 -1.78
C GLY A 189 -13.19 -3.40 -2.27
N THR A 190 -12.69 -3.51 -3.48
CA THR A 190 -12.42 -4.81 -4.14
C THR A 190 -11.07 -4.78 -4.81
N TYR A 191 -10.29 -5.83 -4.62
CA TYR A 191 -9.08 -6.10 -5.38
C TYR A 191 -9.38 -6.96 -6.61
N PHE A 192 -8.76 -6.59 -7.73
CA PHE A 192 -8.61 -7.44 -8.92
C PHE A 192 -7.11 -7.68 -9.09
N VAL A 193 -6.70 -8.94 -9.02
CA VAL A 193 -5.29 -9.32 -8.89
C VAL A 193 -4.90 -10.29 -9.98
N GLN A 194 -3.76 -10.04 -10.64
CA GLN A 194 -3.10 -10.98 -11.54
C GLN A 194 -1.62 -11.04 -11.19
N VAL A 195 -1.04 -12.26 -11.22
CA VAL A 195 0.36 -12.46 -10.84
C VAL A 195 1.14 -13.08 -12.01
N TYR A 196 2.18 -12.39 -12.46
CA TYR A 196 3.08 -12.78 -13.54
C TYR A 196 4.51 -12.92 -13.03
N GLY A 197 4.84 -14.09 -12.47
CA GLY A 197 6.12 -14.29 -11.80
C GLY A 197 6.28 -13.31 -10.61
N PRO A 198 7.33 -12.46 -10.60
CA PRO A 198 7.52 -11.49 -9.53
C PRO A 198 6.66 -10.22 -9.68
N MET A 199 5.93 -10.08 -10.77
CA MET A 199 5.12 -8.90 -11.05
C MET A 199 3.66 -9.19 -10.72
N VAL A 200 3.06 -8.32 -9.91
CA VAL A 200 1.64 -8.35 -9.56
C VAL A 200 0.98 -7.13 -10.18
N LEU A 201 -0.06 -7.34 -10.94
CA LEU A 201 -0.98 -6.29 -11.36
C LEU A 201 -2.12 -6.24 -10.34
N LEU A 202 -2.15 -5.18 -9.54
CA LEU A 202 -3.15 -4.97 -8.50
C LEU A 202 -4.06 -3.81 -8.91
N THR A 203 -5.35 -4.08 -9.06
CA THR A 203 -6.35 -3.03 -9.17
C THR A 203 -7.11 -2.95 -7.86
N THR A 204 -7.04 -1.78 -7.22
CA THR A 204 -7.85 -1.45 -6.03
C THR A 204 -9.00 -0.60 -6.47
N ALA A 205 -10.22 -1.04 -6.24
CA ALA A 205 -11.41 -0.41 -6.78
C ALA A 205 -12.56 -0.32 -5.77
N VAL A 206 -13.42 0.64 -6.00
CA VAL A 206 -14.68 0.86 -5.28
C VAL A 206 -15.85 0.68 -6.24
N ASP A 207 -16.94 0.16 -5.72
CA ASP A 207 -18.21 0.04 -6.48
C ASP A 207 -18.68 1.42 -6.96
N SER A 208 -19.04 1.51 -8.25
CA SER A 208 -19.44 2.77 -8.87
C SER A 208 -20.74 3.33 -8.32
N ASP A 209 -21.72 2.47 -7.98
CA ASP A 209 -22.99 2.92 -7.41
C ASP A 209 -22.77 3.53 -6.03
N TRP A 210 -21.89 2.91 -5.23
CA TRP A 210 -21.51 3.46 -3.93
C TRP A 210 -20.76 4.80 -4.09
N LEU A 211 -19.77 4.87 -4.98
CA LEU A 211 -18.97 6.08 -5.23
C LEU A 211 -19.83 7.25 -5.73
N MET A 212 -20.80 6.96 -6.60
CA MET A 212 -21.66 7.96 -7.24
C MET A 212 -22.85 8.37 -6.37
N SER A 213 -23.07 7.73 -5.22
CA SER A 213 -24.15 8.10 -4.29
C SER A 213 -24.07 9.57 -3.89
N GLU A 214 -25.22 10.24 -3.78
CA GLU A 214 -25.31 11.65 -3.36
C GLU A 214 -24.82 11.87 -1.93
N ASP A 215 -24.83 10.82 -1.11
CA ASP A 215 -24.39 10.86 0.29
C ASP A 215 -22.86 10.90 0.45
N ARG A 216 -22.10 10.74 -0.63
CA ARG A 216 -20.61 10.75 -0.55
C ARG A 216 -20.07 12.17 -0.39
N VAL A 217 -19.16 12.32 0.58
CA VAL A 217 -18.46 13.57 0.84
C VAL A 217 -17.01 13.43 0.38
N PHE A 218 -16.60 14.25 -0.56
CA PHE A 218 -15.24 14.26 -1.09
C PHE A 218 -14.36 15.24 -0.30
N PRO A 219 -13.03 14.98 -0.18
CA PRO A 219 -12.31 13.90 -0.84
C PRO A 219 -12.58 12.51 -0.24
N LEU A 220 -12.43 11.48 -1.07
CA LEU A 220 -12.39 10.09 -0.64
C LEU A 220 -10.95 9.57 -0.69
N ALA A 221 -10.61 8.65 0.20
CA ALA A 221 -9.33 7.95 0.21
C ALA A 221 -9.57 6.44 0.05
N LEU A 222 -9.02 5.85 -1.01
CA LEU A 222 -9.03 4.41 -1.26
C LEU A 222 -7.64 3.85 -0.93
N ASP A 223 -7.56 2.96 0.05
CA ASP A 223 -6.33 2.48 0.70
C ASP A 223 -5.90 1.07 0.28
N PRO A 224 -4.84 0.92 -0.54
CA PRO A 224 -4.09 -0.31 -0.73
C PRO A 224 -2.77 -0.31 0.07
N THR A 225 -2.83 -0.28 1.38
CA THR A 225 -1.65 -0.25 2.28
C THR A 225 -0.75 -1.49 2.13
N ILE A 226 0.57 -1.32 2.24
CA ILE A 226 1.52 -2.43 2.47
C ILE A 226 1.97 -2.43 3.93
N LYS A 227 1.60 -3.49 4.65
CA LYS A 227 1.98 -3.71 6.03
C LYS A 227 3.12 -4.72 6.10
N VAL A 228 4.29 -4.25 6.52
CA VAL A 228 5.46 -5.10 6.69
C VAL A 228 5.31 -5.86 8.00
N THR A 229 5.31 -7.19 7.91
CA THR A 229 5.49 -7.99 9.13
C THR A 229 6.91 -7.73 9.59
N SER A 230 7.09 -7.31 10.84
CA SER A 230 8.42 -7.15 11.43
C SER A 230 9.16 -8.49 11.26
N GLY A 231 9.88 -8.61 10.15
CA GLY A 231 10.73 -9.75 9.91
C GLY A 231 11.65 -9.87 11.11
N ASN A 232 11.99 -11.09 11.50
CA ASN A 232 12.84 -11.47 12.61
C ASN A 232 14.15 -10.64 12.72
N ARG A 233 14.04 -9.34 12.93
CA ARG A 233 15.06 -8.62 13.67
C ARG A 233 14.87 -9.18 15.07
N GLY A 234 15.75 -10.06 15.51
CA GLY A 234 15.63 -10.75 16.77
C GLY A 234 15.43 -9.75 17.92
N TYR A 235 14.20 -9.31 18.08
CA TYR A 235 13.80 -8.53 19.23
C TYR A 235 13.83 -9.47 20.40
N CYS A 236 14.82 -9.28 21.24
CA CYS A 236 14.83 -9.93 22.51
C CYS A 236 14.51 -8.90 23.58
N TYR A 237 13.68 -9.25 24.53
CA TYR A 237 13.68 -8.49 25.76
C TYR A 237 14.80 -9.01 26.66
N VAL A 238 15.55 -8.10 27.25
CA VAL A 238 16.63 -8.44 28.17
C VAL A 238 16.05 -8.44 29.59
N TYR A 239 16.01 -9.62 30.19
CA TYR A 239 15.65 -9.78 31.58
C TYR A 239 16.83 -10.41 32.33
N TYR A 240 17.34 -9.76 33.35
CA TYR A 240 18.55 -10.16 34.09
C TYR A 240 19.78 -10.45 33.19
N GLY A 241 19.95 -9.69 32.11
CA GLY A 241 21.08 -9.85 31.18
C GLY A 241 20.94 -10.98 30.17
N TYR A 242 19.82 -11.68 30.13
CA TYR A 242 19.52 -12.71 29.15
C TYR A 242 18.52 -12.20 28.09
N CYS A 243 18.82 -12.51 26.83
CA CYS A 243 17.97 -12.18 25.70
C CYS A 243 16.91 -13.27 25.49
N TYR A 244 15.63 -12.91 25.55
CA TYR A 244 14.53 -13.83 25.30
C TYR A 244 13.83 -13.45 23.97
N ASN A 245 13.82 -14.39 23.02
CA ASN A 245 13.08 -14.22 21.77
C ASN A 245 11.58 -14.18 22.06
N ASN A 246 10.93 -13.08 21.69
CA ASN A 246 9.48 -12.98 21.74
C ASN A 246 8.93 -13.09 20.31
N THR A 247 8.25 -14.19 20.02
CA THR A 247 7.58 -14.44 18.73
C THR A 247 6.39 -13.52 18.46
N TYR A 248 6.01 -12.66 19.40
CA TYR A 248 4.85 -11.79 19.31
C TYR A 248 5.15 -10.29 19.20
N GLY A 249 6.38 -9.88 18.87
CA GLY A 249 6.67 -8.50 18.45
C GLY A 249 6.42 -7.36 19.46
N TYR A 250 6.22 -7.65 20.75
CA TYR A 250 6.04 -6.62 21.77
C TYR A 250 7.34 -6.36 22.54
N LEU A 251 7.85 -5.14 22.44
CA LEU A 251 8.93 -4.66 23.32
C LEU A 251 8.32 -4.23 24.67
N TYR A 252 8.56 -5.01 25.71
CA TYR A 252 8.30 -4.57 27.08
C TYR A 252 9.58 -3.98 27.66
N ARG A 253 9.53 -2.71 28.05
CA ARG A 253 10.59 -2.05 28.82
C ARG A 253 10.26 -2.23 30.30
N TYR A 254 11.11 -2.98 31.01
CA TYR A 254 11.11 -2.94 32.48
C TYR A 254 12.29 -2.08 32.93
N TYR A 255 12.01 -1.11 33.78
CA TYR A 255 12.98 -0.30 34.50
C TYR A 255 13.54 -1.09 35.70
#